data_5b73ac7967a6068561979eb7699aa9ce
#
_entry.id   5b73ac7967a6068561979eb7699aa9ce
#
_cell.length_a   1.000
_cell.length_b   1.000
_cell.length_c   1.000
_cell.angle_alpha   90.00
_cell.angle_beta   90.00
_cell.angle_gamma   90.00
#
_symmetry.space_group_name_H-M   'P 1'
#
loop_
_entity.id
_entity.type
_entity.pdbx_description
1 polymer ?
#
loop_
_entity_poly.entity_id
_entity_poly.type
_entity_poly.pdbx_seq_one_letter_code
_entity_poly.pdbx_strand_id
1 'polypeptide(L)'
;MQNNYFYKWIDSNKDDEINSFKECIDSYIYFKKDAFYKTNKLIKKKPEFNAPKLLKIVLLLFSRDVQKISLARETFKSISADEVNDYFHQYLEIVNLWIKNDLKNLLNKLELIIKDNPKDIFAIRLFHFNNIFLGIDSKFLNKHEEILSKWSENDQHYNLLLGMTSYAFEENNIIDKAKLLALNSLKQSSNDLWSWHALLHVHDNENNNSINNNDNFNKINWSIYGPIKRHIWWHQSLILFYNQKFEKSLKLFDNYFSSSEIFYLDFCNACSFLLRLHYKGVDVKERMDKLKDYAEYFKNQHILPFIDYHLIFYYLYYNDQDYFQQLEERMEENYLENSFKENYFNYLKPIIHSMKTNELLNENIIKSQFKYLGGSFAQRELIFLSLIQNTKYEKNKSDLISEYNDYKSVSKLYV
;
A
#
# COMPACT_ATOMS: atom_id res chain seq x y z
N MET A 1 25.34 24.30 14.45
CA MET A 1 24.04 23.57 14.47
C MET A 1 23.58 23.49 13.02
N GLN A 2 23.68 22.32 12.37
CA GLN A 2 23.06 22.12 11.05
C GLN A 2 21.55 22.22 11.26
N ASN A 3 20.90 23.20 10.63
CA ASN A 3 19.46 23.37 10.65
C ASN A 3 18.80 22.08 10.13
N ASN A 4 18.24 21.31 11.04
CA ASN A 4 17.60 20.02 10.76
C ASN A 4 16.18 20.30 10.23
N TYR A 5 16.08 20.83 8.98
CA TYR A 5 14.81 21.16 8.32
C TYR A 5 13.89 19.95 8.16
N PHE A 6 14.44 18.71 8.25
CA PHE A 6 13.71 17.46 8.03
C PHE A 6 12.74 17.07 9.15
N TYR A 7 12.99 17.54 10.41
CA TYR A 7 12.22 17.10 11.58
C TYR A 7 11.88 18.27 12.51
N LYS A 8 11.27 19.32 11.99
CA LYS A 8 10.86 20.49 12.78
C LYS A 8 9.90 20.13 13.93
N TRP A 9 9.24 19.01 13.83
CA TRP A 9 8.26 18.53 14.82
C TRP A 9 8.87 17.75 15.99
N ILE A 10 10.18 17.54 16.05
CA ILE A 10 10.78 16.88 17.20
C ILE A 10 10.70 17.81 18.44
N ASP A 11 10.10 17.29 19.50
CA ASP A 11 9.82 17.99 20.75
C ASP A 11 10.95 17.86 21.79
N SER A 12 12.20 17.84 21.37
CA SER A 12 13.38 17.77 22.25
C SER A 12 14.53 18.61 21.72
N ASN A 13 15.30 19.21 22.65
CA ASN A 13 16.55 19.92 22.39
C ASN A 13 17.79 19.11 22.84
N LYS A 14 17.60 17.87 23.32
CA LYS A 14 18.68 17.02 23.82
C LYS A 14 19.23 16.16 22.69
N ASP A 15 20.52 16.28 22.42
CA ASP A 15 21.18 15.56 21.31
C ASP A 15 21.03 14.03 21.41
N ASP A 16 21.09 13.47 22.62
CA ASP A 16 20.93 12.01 22.85
C ASP A 16 19.52 11.52 22.49
N GLU A 17 18.48 12.31 22.79
CA GLU A 17 17.09 12.02 22.44
C GLU A 17 16.89 12.13 20.93
N ILE A 18 17.35 13.22 20.32
CA ILE A 18 17.26 13.47 18.88
C ILE A 18 17.98 12.37 18.09
N ASN A 19 19.20 11.99 18.47
CA ASN A 19 19.97 10.97 17.78
C ASN A 19 19.35 9.58 17.92
N SER A 20 18.88 9.21 19.12
CA SER A 20 18.16 7.95 19.33
C SER A 20 16.87 7.89 18.52
N PHE A 21 16.17 9.02 18.39
CA PHE A 21 14.93 9.08 17.60
C PHE A 21 15.19 9.02 16.10
N LYS A 22 16.28 9.62 15.60
CA LYS A 22 16.71 9.47 14.19
C LYS A 22 16.88 8.01 13.81
N GLU A 23 17.47 7.19 14.69
CA GLU A 23 17.58 5.74 14.43
C GLU A 23 16.22 5.04 14.31
N CYS A 24 15.20 5.49 15.06
CA CYS A 24 13.84 4.97 14.95
C CYS A 24 13.22 5.38 13.62
N ILE A 25 13.34 6.67 13.24
CA ILE A 25 12.84 7.20 11.96
C ILE A 25 13.53 6.50 10.78
N ASP A 26 14.85 6.34 10.81
CA ASP A 26 15.59 5.63 9.76
C ASP A 26 15.13 4.18 9.61
N SER A 27 14.85 3.51 10.73
CA SER A 27 14.30 2.15 10.67
C SER A 27 12.90 2.14 10.03
N TYR A 28 12.07 3.14 10.29
CA TYR A 28 10.74 3.28 9.69
C TYR A 28 10.81 3.62 8.19
N ILE A 29 11.58 4.66 7.80
CA ILE A 29 11.61 5.13 6.41
C ILE A 29 12.26 4.12 5.46
N TYR A 30 13.19 3.29 5.96
CA TYR A 30 13.83 2.21 5.20
C TYR A 30 13.19 0.84 5.43
N PHE A 31 11.97 0.76 5.97
CA PHE A 31 11.19 -0.47 6.16
C PHE A 31 11.88 -1.56 6.99
N LYS A 32 12.77 -1.20 7.91
CA LYS A 32 13.45 -2.17 8.77
C LYS A 32 12.48 -2.77 9.79
N LYS A 33 12.60 -4.06 10.07
CA LYS A 33 11.71 -4.79 10.98
C LYS A 33 11.80 -4.34 12.44
N ASP A 34 12.91 -3.70 12.81
CA ASP A 34 13.19 -3.27 14.18
C ASP A 34 12.61 -1.88 14.54
N ALA A 35 11.96 -1.18 13.58
CA ALA A 35 11.39 0.15 13.80
C ALA A 35 10.48 0.22 15.04
N PHE A 36 9.52 -0.71 15.15
CA PHE A 36 8.59 -0.76 16.29
C PHE A 36 9.28 -1.08 17.61
N TYR A 37 10.23 -2.01 17.59
CA TYR A 37 11.01 -2.37 18.79
C TYR A 37 11.85 -1.20 19.29
N LYS A 38 12.63 -0.54 18.41
CA LYS A 38 13.45 0.63 18.75
C LYS A 38 12.59 1.76 19.32
N THR A 39 11.48 2.05 18.68
CA THR A 39 10.54 3.10 19.10
C THR A 39 10.00 2.82 20.51
N ASN A 40 9.52 1.60 20.78
CA ASN A 40 9.04 1.23 22.12
C ASN A 40 10.16 1.26 23.18
N LYS A 41 11.38 0.85 22.81
CA LYS A 41 12.54 0.92 23.72
C LYS A 41 12.86 2.37 24.10
N LEU A 42 12.77 3.29 23.12
CA LEU A 42 13.01 4.71 23.38
C LEU A 42 11.91 5.32 24.26
N ILE A 43 10.62 5.01 24.00
CA ILE A 43 9.51 5.45 24.85
C ILE A 43 9.69 5.00 26.31
N LYS A 44 10.09 3.73 26.51
CA LYS A 44 10.35 3.22 27.88
C LYS A 44 11.51 3.95 28.57
N LYS A 45 12.57 4.33 27.83
CA LYS A 45 13.75 5.02 28.36
C LYS A 45 13.48 6.51 28.60
N LYS A 46 12.64 7.14 27.78
CA LYS A 46 12.35 8.58 27.76
C LYS A 46 10.83 8.80 27.63
N PRO A 47 10.05 8.55 28.69
CA PRO A 47 8.59 8.58 28.63
C PRO A 47 8.00 9.97 28.34
N GLU A 48 8.72 11.05 28.70
CA GLU A 48 8.30 12.43 28.43
C GLU A 48 8.58 12.90 27.00
N PHE A 49 9.39 12.17 26.24
CA PHE A 49 9.68 12.48 24.85
C PHE A 49 8.56 12.00 23.95
N ASN A 50 7.77 12.91 23.36
CA ASN A 50 6.54 12.59 22.65
C ASN A 50 6.76 12.15 21.19
N ALA A 51 7.83 12.59 20.52
CA ALA A 51 8.09 12.22 19.12
C ALA A 51 8.13 10.69 18.88
N PRO A 52 8.75 9.85 19.73
CA PRO A 52 8.63 8.39 19.60
C PRO A 52 7.21 7.86 19.78
N LYS A 53 6.35 8.49 20.61
CA LYS A 53 4.95 8.09 20.75
C LYS A 53 4.19 8.35 19.44
N LEU A 54 4.42 9.51 18.81
CA LEU A 54 3.86 9.84 17.49
C LEU A 54 4.28 8.80 16.43
N LEU A 55 5.57 8.45 16.37
CA LEU A 55 6.04 7.42 15.43
C LEU A 55 5.42 6.05 15.73
N LYS A 56 5.25 5.67 17.01
CA LYS A 56 4.56 4.43 17.39
C LYS A 56 3.12 4.41 16.87
N ILE A 57 2.39 5.53 16.99
CA ILE A 57 1.03 5.65 16.47
C ILE A 57 1.02 5.42 14.96
N VAL A 58 1.92 6.07 14.21
CA VAL A 58 2.05 5.89 12.77
C VAL A 58 2.32 4.43 12.38
N LEU A 59 3.26 3.76 13.07
CA LEU A 59 3.58 2.34 12.84
C LEU A 59 2.38 1.43 13.09
N LEU A 60 1.56 1.71 14.13
CA LEU A 60 0.34 0.98 14.43
C LEU A 60 -0.74 1.21 13.36
N LEU A 61 -0.92 2.45 12.92
CA LEU A 61 -1.96 2.82 11.94
C LEU A 61 -1.68 2.26 10.53
N PHE A 62 -0.40 2.07 10.17
CA PHE A 62 -0.03 1.40 8.91
C PHE A 62 -0.46 -0.08 8.85
N SER A 63 -0.74 -0.70 9.98
CA SER A 63 -1.24 -2.09 10.00
C SER A 63 -2.66 -2.26 9.46
N ARG A 64 -3.45 -1.17 9.37
CA ARG A 64 -4.87 -1.22 8.97
C ARG A 64 -5.67 -2.28 9.75
N ASP A 65 -5.50 -2.30 11.05
CA ASP A 65 -5.99 -3.32 11.96
C ASP A 65 -6.71 -2.66 13.14
N VAL A 66 -7.95 -3.03 13.40
CA VAL A 66 -8.81 -2.41 14.44
C VAL A 66 -8.16 -2.49 15.83
N GLN A 67 -7.54 -3.63 16.18
CA GLN A 67 -6.89 -3.78 17.49
C GLN A 67 -5.68 -2.85 17.61
N LYS A 68 -4.89 -2.72 16.55
CA LYS A 68 -3.72 -1.82 16.52
C LYS A 68 -4.14 -0.35 16.47
N ILE A 69 -5.25 -0.03 15.80
CA ILE A 69 -5.86 1.31 15.84
C ILE A 69 -6.31 1.65 17.27
N SER A 70 -6.88 0.70 18.02
CA SER A 70 -7.21 0.90 19.43
C SER A 70 -5.98 1.23 20.27
N LEU A 71 -4.89 0.47 20.09
CA LEU A 71 -3.61 0.75 20.76
C LEU A 71 -2.99 2.09 20.34
N ALA A 72 -3.16 2.50 19.08
CA ALA A 72 -2.76 3.82 18.61
C ALA A 72 -3.52 4.92 19.34
N ARG A 73 -4.84 4.75 19.53
CA ARG A 73 -5.69 5.68 20.28
C ARG A 73 -5.28 5.81 21.74
N GLU A 74 -4.94 4.71 22.39
CA GLU A 74 -4.39 4.74 23.77
C GLU A 74 -3.05 5.47 23.83
N THR A 75 -2.16 5.18 22.87
CA THR A 75 -0.87 5.88 22.78
C THR A 75 -1.05 7.38 22.54
N PHE A 76 -2.02 7.76 21.68
CA PHE A 76 -2.34 9.17 21.42
C PHE A 76 -2.76 9.92 22.70
N LYS A 77 -3.60 9.31 23.54
CA LYS A 77 -4.02 9.87 24.83
C LYS A 77 -2.87 10.08 25.82
N SER A 78 -1.74 9.39 25.64
CA SER A 78 -0.56 9.51 26.51
C SER A 78 0.39 10.63 26.11
N ILE A 79 0.07 11.41 25.08
CA ILE A 79 0.89 12.54 24.62
C ILE A 79 0.45 13.82 25.37
N SER A 80 1.43 14.53 25.97
CA SER A 80 1.20 15.82 26.63
C SER A 80 1.17 16.93 25.57
N ALA A 81 -0.02 17.28 25.11
CA ALA A 81 -0.17 18.25 24.00
C ALA A 81 0.35 19.65 24.35
N ASP A 82 0.27 20.07 25.61
CA ASP A 82 0.66 21.44 26.06
C ASP A 82 2.20 21.66 26.05
N GLU A 83 2.98 20.60 25.89
CA GLU A 83 4.45 20.64 25.99
C GLU A 83 5.14 20.53 24.61
N VAL A 84 4.39 20.56 23.52
CA VAL A 84 4.92 20.34 22.16
C VAL A 84 4.82 21.60 21.29
N ASN A 85 5.67 21.68 20.26
CA ASN A 85 5.66 22.82 19.33
C ASN A 85 4.52 22.76 18.31
N ASP A 86 4.26 23.87 17.62
CA ASP A 86 3.17 24.02 16.64
C ASP A 86 3.25 22.99 15.49
N TYR A 87 4.47 22.63 15.05
CA TYR A 87 4.66 21.58 14.04
C TYR A 87 4.22 20.21 14.55
N PHE A 88 4.51 19.90 15.81
CA PHE A 88 4.06 18.66 16.42
C PHE A 88 2.53 18.61 16.53
N HIS A 89 1.90 19.74 16.88
CA HIS A 89 0.43 19.84 16.91
C HIS A 89 -0.21 19.49 15.56
N GLN A 90 0.39 19.92 14.45
CA GLN A 90 -0.11 19.56 13.11
C GLN A 90 -0.06 18.03 12.90
N TYR A 91 0.97 17.36 13.38
CA TYR A 91 1.05 15.89 13.31
C TYR A 91 0.08 15.20 14.27
N LEU A 92 -0.24 15.78 15.42
CA LEU A 92 -1.31 15.27 16.28
C LEU A 92 -2.68 15.32 15.58
N GLU A 93 -2.98 16.38 14.85
CA GLU A 93 -4.19 16.44 14.03
C GLU A 93 -4.21 15.35 12.94
N ILE A 94 -3.08 15.13 12.24
CA ILE A 94 -2.94 14.09 11.20
C ILE A 94 -3.22 12.70 11.78
N VAL A 95 -2.56 12.33 12.89
CA VAL A 95 -2.77 10.99 13.46
C VAL A 95 -4.16 10.83 14.06
N ASN A 96 -4.79 11.89 14.57
CA ASN A 96 -6.18 11.87 15.04
C ASN A 96 -7.16 11.63 13.89
N LEU A 97 -6.96 12.28 12.72
CA LEU A 97 -7.74 12.02 11.52
C LEU A 97 -7.54 10.58 11.04
N TRP A 98 -6.33 10.07 11.11
CA TRP A 98 -6.03 8.68 10.74
C TRP A 98 -6.69 7.66 11.68
N ILE A 99 -6.66 7.90 12.99
CA ILE A 99 -7.37 7.09 14.00
C ILE A 99 -8.88 7.02 13.72
N LYS A 100 -9.44 8.12 13.19
CA LYS A 100 -10.84 8.21 12.75
C LYS A 100 -11.09 7.65 11.36
N ASN A 101 -10.06 7.15 10.71
CA ASN A 101 -10.05 6.70 9.31
C ASN A 101 -10.46 7.79 8.30
N ASP A 102 -10.26 9.07 8.63
CA ASP A 102 -10.55 10.21 7.76
C ASP A 102 -9.35 10.57 6.89
N LEU A 103 -9.07 9.70 5.91
CA LEU A 103 -7.90 9.86 5.04
C LEU A 103 -7.98 11.08 4.12
N LYS A 104 -9.18 11.51 3.74
CA LYS A 104 -9.35 12.69 2.86
C LYS A 104 -8.86 13.97 3.55
N ASN A 105 -9.32 14.23 4.76
CA ASN A 105 -8.88 15.39 5.53
C ASN A 105 -7.42 15.25 5.99
N LEU A 106 -6.96 14.04 6.29
CA LEU A 106 -5.56 13.74 6.59
C LEU A 106 -4.65 14.18 5.42
N LEU A 107 -4.98 13.82 4.17
CA LEU A 107 -4.18 14.20 3.01
C LEU A 107 -4.18 15.72 2.80
N ASN A 108 -5.32 16.38 2.95
CA ASN A 108 -5.40 17.84 2.88
C ASN A 108 -4.46 18.52 3.90
N LYS A 109 -4.39 18.02 5.13
CA LYS A 109 -3.48 18.52 6.16
C LYS A 109 -2.01 18.25 5.83
N LEU A 110 -1.69 17.07 5.31
CA LEU A 110 -0.33 16.74 4.86
C LEU A 110 0.14 17.65 3.72
N GLU A 111 -0.74 17.98 2.77
CA GLU A 111 -0.42 18.94 1.71
C GLU A 111 -0.04 20.31 2.25
N LEU A 112 -0.69 20.79 3.32
CA LEU A 112 -0.35 22.07 3.96
C LEU A 112 1.03 21.99 4.62
N ILE A 113 1.35 20.91 5.34
CA ILE A 113 2.68 20.70 5.93
C ILE A 113 3.75 20.64 4.84
N ILE A 114 3.53 19.90 3.76
CA ILE A 114 4.47 19.77 2.64
C ILE A 114 4.67 21.11 1.92
N LYS A 115 3.61 21.91 1.79
CA LYS A 115 3.71 23.26 1.21
C LYS A 115 4.60 24.18 2.04
N ASP A 116 4.47 24.15 3.38
CA ASP A 116 5.25 24.95 4.30
C ASP A 116 6.69 24.40 4.49
N ASN A 117 6.84 23.08 4.49
CA ASN A 117 8.13 22.39 4.60
C ASN A 117 8.27 21.30 3.52
N PRO A 118 8.61 21.65 2.27
CA PRO A 118 8.67 20.70 1.15
C PRO A 118 9.79 19.67 1.28
N LYS A 119 10.65 19.77 2.30
CA LYS A 119 11.72 18.81 2.61
C LYS A 119 11.39 17.90 3.82
N ASP A 120 10.15 17.92 4.31
CA ASP A 120 9.70 16.99 5.33
C ASP A 120 9.42 15.61 4.74
N ILE A 121 10.44 14.75 4.73
CA ILE A 121 10.33 13.39 4.19
C ILE A 121 9.30 12.54 4.93
N PHE A 122 9.04 12.83 6.22
CA PHE A 122 8.05 12.09 7.00
C PHE A 122 6.63 12.43 6.52
N ALA A 123 6.31 13.73 6.35
CA ALA A 123 5.04 14.17 5.78
C ALA A 123 4.82 13.65 4.35
N ILE A 124 5.86 13.75 3.49
CA ILE A 124 5.81 13.26 2.11
C ILE A 124 5.50 11.77 2.08
N ARG A 125 6.13 10.99 2.96
CA ARG A 125 5.92 9.56 3.06
C ARG A 125 4.51 9.22 3.54
N LEU A 126 3.99 9.93 4.54
CA LEU A 126 2.60 9.76 5.00
C LEU A 126 1.60 10.10 3.89
N PHE A 127 1.84 11.18 3.15
CA PHE A 127 1.05 11.58 1.99
C PHE A 127 1.05 10.49 0.92
N HIS A 128 2.23 10.01 0.53
CA HIS A 128 2.39 8.99 -0.50
C HIS A 128 1.60 7.73 -0.18
N PHE A 129 1.84 7.12 0.98
CA PHE A 129 1.23 5.83 1.33
C PHE A 129 -0.27 5.89 1.65
N ASN A 130 -0.78 7.02 2.15
CA ASN A 130 -2.21 7.15 2.41
C ASN A 130 -2.99 7.46 1.12
N ASN A 131 -2.38 8.14 0.15
CA ASN A 131 -3.01 8.39 -1.15
C ASN A 131 -3.31 7.09 -1.93
N ILE A 132 -2.44 6.08 -1.83
CA ILE A 132 -2.62 4.79 -2.51
C ILE A 132 -4.01 4.18 -2.24
N PHE A 133 -4.60 4.45 -1.07
CA PHE A 133 -5.91 3.89 -0.71
C PHE A 133 -7.11 4.77 -1.07
N LEU A 134 -6.91 6.01 -1.49
CA LEU A 134 -7.98 6.91 -1.96
C LEU A 134 -8.09 6.98 -3.47
N GLY A 135 -7.09 6.49 -4.18
CA GLY A 135 -7.02 6.48 -5.64
C GLY A 135 -5.89 7.35 -6.16
N ILE A 136 -5.04 6.72 -6.95
CA ILE A 136 -3.89 7.39 -7.59
C ILE A 136 -4.35 7.98 -8.92
N ASP A 137 -4.24 9.28 -9.05
CA ASP A 137 -4.60 10.04 -10.24
C ASP A 137 -3.49 11.03 -10.65
N SER A 138 -3.78 11.85 -11.66
CA SER A 138 -2.85 12.89 -12.12
C SER A 138 -2.52 13.94 -11.04
N LYS A 139 -3.40 14.18 -10.06
CA LYS A 139 -3.13 15.12 -8.97
C LYS A 139 -2.05 14.59 -8.05
N PHE A 140 -2.07 13.28 -7.77
CA PHE A 140 -1.02 12.60 -7.02
C PHE A 140 0.34 12.74 -7.72
N LEU A 141 0.38 12.50 -9.04
CA LEU A 141 1.61 12.65 -9.82
C LEU A 141 2.09 14.11 -9.81
N ASN A 142 1.22 15.08 -10.12
CA ASN A 142 1.57 16.51 -10.14
C ASN A 142 2.14 16.95 -8.79
N LYS A 143 1.61 16.45 -7.68
CA LYS A 143 2.12 16.75 -6.34
C LYS A 143 3.52 16.18 -6.13
N HIS A 144 3.81 14.99 -6.60
CA HIS A 144 5.15 14.41 -6.55
C HIS A 144 6.15 15.20 -7.41
N GLU A 145 5.76 15.67 -8.59
CA GLU A 145 6.60 16.52 -9.44
C GLU A 145 6.88 17.88 -8.78
N GLU A 146 5.85 18.50 -8.18
CA GLU A 146 5.99 19.75 -7.41
C GLU A 146 7.00 19.58 -6.26
N ILE A 147 6.86 18.52 -5.47
CA ILE A 147 7.77 18.22 -4.36
C ILE A 147 9.18 18.00 -4.90
N LEU A 148 9.35 17.16 -5.90
CA LEU A 148 10.67 16.84 -6.48
C LEU A 148 11.39 18.09 -6.99
N SER A 149 10.67 19.06 -7.54
CA SER A 149 11.25 20.33 -8.02
C SER A 149 11.89 21.19 -6.91
N LYS A 150 11.62 20.92 -5.63
CA LYS A 150 12.18 21.60 -4.45
C LYS A 150 13.39 20.89 -3.85
N TRP A 151 13.76 19.71 -4.39
CA TRP A 151 14.82 18.88 -3.88
C TRP A 151 16.01 18.82 -4.84
N SER A 152 17.19 18.53 -4.29
CA SER A 152 18.44 18.34 -5.03
C SER A 152 19.08 17.01 -4.64
N GLU A 153 20.02 16.51 -5.45
CA GLU A 153 20.75 15.26 -5.22
C GLU A 153 21.52 15.24 -3.89
N ASN A 154 21.86 16.43 -3.35
CA ASN A 154 22.57 16.58 -2.09
C ASN A 154 21.65 16.55 -0.86
N ASP A 155 20.34 16.57 -1.05
CA ASP A 155 19.40 16.51 0.07
C ASP A 155 19.34 15.11 0.64
N GLN A 156 19.36 15.02 1.98
CA GLN A 156 19.21 13.76 2.68
C GLN A 156 17.87 13.09 2.29
N HIS A 157 17.86 11.79 1.98
CA HIS A 157 16.69 11.03 1.55
C HIS A 157 16.17 11.36 0.13
N TYR A 158 16.95 12.06 -0.70
CA TYR A 158 16.56 12.34 -2.09
C TYR A 158 16.25 11.06 -2.87
N ASN A 159 17.02 9.99 -2.65
CA ASN A 159 16.75 8.68 -3.23
C ASN A 159 15.34 8.16 -2.92
N LEU A 160 14.86 8.32 -1.68
CA LEU A 160 13.51 7.87 -1.29
C LEU A 160 12.42 8.65 -2.04
N LEU A 161 12.63 9.97 -2.22
CA LEU A 161 11.71 10.79 -3.00
C LEU A 161 11.69 10.37 -4.47
N LEU A 162 12.85 10.05 -5.06
CA LEU A 162 12.93 9.51 -6.42
C LEU A 162 12.12 8.21 -6.56
N GLY A 163 12.24 7.29 -5.60
CA GLY A 163 11.49 6.03 -5.60
C GLY A 163 9.97 6.25 -5.49
N MET A 164 9.52 7.16 -4.60
CA MET A 164 8.11 7.50 -4.46
C MET A 164 7.56 8.20 -5.72
N THR A 165 8.34 9.10 -6.32
CA THR A 165 7.96 9.78 -7.56
C THR A 165 7.97 8.84 -8.75
N SER A 166 8.91 7.89 -8.82
CA SER A 166 8.92 6.81 -9.81
C SER A 166 7.61 6.01 -9.80
N TYR A 167 7.15 5.62 -8.61
CA TYR A 167 5.87 4.91 -8.45
C TYR A 167 4.69 5.78 -8.92
N ALA A 168 4.69 7.08 -8.63
CA ALA A 168 3.63 7.98 -9.10
C ALA A 168 3.59 8.09 -10.64
N PHE A 169 4.75 8.10 -11.30
CA PHE A 169 4.82 8.06 -12.77
C PHE A 169 4.31 6.73 -13.33
N GLU A 170 4.71 5.61 -12.74
CA GLU A 170 4.29 4.28 -13.19
C GLU A 170 2.78 4.12 -13.12
N GLU A 171 2.15 4.45 -12.00
CA GLU A 171 0.69 4.38 -11.82
C GLU A 171 -0.11 5.35 -12.72
N ASN A 172 0.56 6.30 -13.37
CA ASN A 172 0.00 7.16 -14.41
C ASN A 172 0.47 6.74 -15.82
N ASN A 173 0.98 5.52 -15.98
CA ASN A 173 1.42 4.92 -17.24
C ASN A 173 2.55 5.69 -17.97
N ILE A 174 3.41 6.39 -17.22
CA ILE A 174 4.58 7.11 -17.76
C ILE A 174 5.85 6.29 -17.45
N ILE A 175 5.95 5.13 -18.09
CA ILE A 175 6.86 4.03 -17.73
C ILE A 175 8.34 4.42 -17.87
N ASP A 176 8.74 5.08 -18.97
CA ASP A 176 10.15 5.44 -19.20
C ASP A 176 10.70 6.37 -18.11
N LYS A 177 9.89 7.36 -17.68
CA LYS A 177 10.27 8.30 -16.62
C LYS A 177 10.29 7.60 -15.25
N ALA A 178 9.35 6.73 -15.00
CA ALA A 178 9.33 5.90 -13.80
C ALA A 178 10.61 5.05 -13.70
N LYS A 179 10.97 4.35 -14.77
CA LYS A 179 12.19 3.55 -14.85
C LYS A 179 13.45 4.36 -14.59
N LEU A 180 13.57 5.53 -15.24
CA LEU A 180 14.71 6.42 -15.05
C LEU A 180 14.88 6.85 -13.58
N LEU A 181 13.78 7.26 -12.93
CA LEU A 181 13.81 7.73 -11.53
C LEU A 181 14.15 6.58 -10.56
N ALA A 182 13.56 5.39 -10.75
CA ALA A 182 13.89 4.22 -9.94
C ALA A 182 15.38 3.85 -10.04
N LEU A 183 15.91 3.80 -11.26
CA LEU A 183 17.33 3.49 -11.48
C LEU A 183 18.26 4.56 -10.91
N ASN A 184 17.91 5.85 -10.99
CA ASN A 184 18.69 6.92 -10.39
C ASN A 184 18.69 6.84 -8.86
N SER A 185 17.55 6.51 -8.25
CA SER A 185 17.48 6.25 -6.82
C SER A 185 18.40 5.08 -6.41
N LEU A 186 18.33 3.95 -7.12
CA LEU A 186 19.11 2.75 -6.83
C LEU A 186 20.62 2.94 -7.04
N LYS A 187 21.05 3.88 -7.89
CA LYS A 187 22.47 4.28 -8.00
C LYS A 187 22.96 4.97 -6.73
N GLN A 188 22.09 5.78 -6.08
CA GLN A 188 22.42 6.45 -4.82
C GLN A 188 22.33 5.52 -3.62
N SER A 189 21.35 4.62 -3.60
CA SER A 189 21.10 3.66 -2.53
C SER A 189 20.56 2.33 -3.07
N SER A 190 21.44 1.38 -3.29
CA SER A 190 21.07 0.04 -3.77
C SER A 190 20.19 -0.77 -2.83
N ASN A 191 20.03 -0.30 -1.58
CA ASN A 191 19.18 -0.92 -0.54
C ASN A 191 17.83 -0.23 -0.38
N ASP A 192 17.45 0.70 -1.25
CA ASP A 192 16.14 1.34 -1.21
C ASP A 192 15.06 0.39 -1.75
N LEU A 193 14.34 -0.26 -0.84
CA LEU A 193 13.31 -1.23 -1.19
C LEU A 193 12.12 -0.61 -1.94
N TRP A 194 11.83 0.69 -1.71
CA TRP A 194 10.72 1.31 -2.42
C TRP A 194 11.06 1.58 -3.88
N SER A 195 12.30 1.92 -4.17
CA SER A 195 12.79 2.04 -5.55
C SER A 195 12.86 0.70 -6.28
N TRP A 196 13.25 -0.38 -5.59
CA TRP A 196 13.10 -1.74 -6.13
C TRP A 196 11.66 -2.11 -6.41
N HIS A 197 10.74 -1.75 -5.51
CA HIS A 197 9.30 -1.94 -5.71
C HIS A 197 8.79 -1.20 -6.95
N ALA A 198 9.13 0.09 -7.10
CA ALA A 198 8.75 0.88 -8.28
C ALA A 198 9.34 0.29 -9.58
N LEU A 199 10.58 -0.20 -9.54
CA LEU A 199 11.20 -0.86 -10.69
C LEU A 199 10.54 -2.20 -11.03
N LEU A 200 10.06 -2.95 -10.04
CA LEU A 200 9.28 -4.17 -10.28
C LEU A 200 7.95 -3.89 -10.97
N HIS A 201 7.27 -2.80 -10.62
CA HIS A 201 6.09 -2.35 -11.35
C HIS A 201 6.38 -2.05 -12.81
N VAL A 202 7.50 -1.36 -13.10
CA VAL A 202 7.96 -1.11 -14.46
C VAL A 202 8.23 -2.44 -15.20
N HIS A 203 8.92 -3.38 -14.56
CA HIS A 203 9.20 -4.69 -15.16
C HIS A 203 7.95 -5.53 -15.39
N ASP A 204 6.95 -5.42 -14.51
CA ASP A 204 5.65 -6.06 -14.71
C ASP A 204 4.94 -5.50 -15.96
N ASN A 205 4.96 -4.17 -16.14
CA ASN A 205 4.42 -3.52 -17.33
C ASN A 205 5.17 -3.92 -18.62
N GLU A 206 6.49 -4.04 -18.58
CA GLU A 206 7.33 -4.44 -19.72
C GLU A 206 7.35 -5.96 -19.94
N ASN A 207 6.72 -6.76 -19.07
CA ASN A 207 6.87 -8.22 -19.01
C ASN A 207 8.34 -8.69 -18.97
N ASN A 208 9.17 -8.00 -18.20
CA ASN A 208 10.62 -8.12 -18.18
C ASN A 208 11.13 -8.86 -16.95
N ASN A 209 11.81 -9.99 -17.15
CA ASN A 209 12.37 -10.83 -16.09
C ASN A 209 13.80 -10.45 -15.65
N SER A 210 14.38 -9.37 -16.20
CA SER A 210 15.80 -9.05 -16.00
C SER A 210 16.19 -8.76 -14.55
N ILE A 211 15.24 -8.39 -13.70
CA ILE A 211 15.50 -8.09 -12.29
C ILE A 211 16.09 -9.28 -11.53
N ASN A 212 15.72 -10.51 -11.89
CA ASN A 212 16.22 -11.72 -11.27
C ASN A 212 17.73 -11.95 -11.53
N ASN A 213 18.29 -11.28 -12.53
CA ASN A 213 19.69 -11.30 -12.87
C ASN A 213 20.46 -10.08 -12.35
N ASN A 214 19.80 -9.23 -11.54
CA ASN A 214 20.44 -8.02 -11.00
C ASN A 214 21.22 -8.34 -9.73
N ASP A 215 22.54 -8.22 -9.80
CA ASP A 215 23.45 -8.54 -8.69
C ASP A 215 23.17 -7.73 -7.43
N ASN A 216 22.80 -6.45 -7.55
CA ASN A 216 22.50 -5.62 -6.38
C ASN A 216 21.22 -6.07 -5.68
N PHE A 217 20.18 -6.43 -6.46
CA PHE A 217 18.96 -6.98 -5.92
C PHE A 217 19.20 -8.30 -5.19
N ASN A 218 20.01 -9.19 -5.77
CA ASN A 218 20.32 -10.49 -5.20
C ASN A 218 21.21 -10.41 -3.93
N LYS A 219 21.95 -9.32 -3.76
CA LYS A 219 22.79 -9.07 -2.57
C LYS A 219 22.06 -8.41 -1.41
N ILE A 220 20.78 -8.05 -1.56
CA ILE A 220 19.99 -7.44 -0.48
C ILE A 220 19.90 -8.40 0.70
N ASN A 221 20.24 -7.90 1.89
CA ASN A 221 20.02 -8.64 3.13
C ASN A 221 18.54 -8.53 3.56
N TRP A 222 17.71 -9.42 3.04
CA TRP A 222 16.27 -9.43 3.30
C TRP A 222 15.89 -9.66 4.76
N SER A 223 16.81 -10.19 5.59
CA SER A 223 16.52 -10.53 7.00
C SER A 223 16.27 -9.31 7.88
N ILE A 224 16.76 -8.13 7.50
CA ILE A 224 16.60 -6.88 8.26
C ILE A 224 15.31 -6.13 7.98
N TYR A 225 14.58 -6.49 6.91
CA TYR A 225 13.39 -5.77 6.45
C TYR A 225 12.09 -6.38 6.97
N GLY A 226 11.08 -5.51 7.12
CA GLY A 226 9.74 -5.84 7.54
C GLY A 226 8.83 -6.39 6.42
N PRO A 227 7.50 -6.22 6.54
CA PRO A 227 6.52 -6.81 5.62
C PRO A 227 6.68 -6.43 4.15
N ILE A 228 7.24 -5.26 3.83
CA ILE A 228 7.46 -4.81 2.44
C ILE A 228 8.22 -5.83 1.58
N LYS A 229 9.14 -6.61 2.17
CA LYS A 229 9.87 -7.65 1.45
C LYS A 229 8.94 -8.71 0.84
N ARG A 230 7.83 -9.06 1.52
CA ARG A 230 6.84 -10.03 1.02
C ARG A 230 6.06 -9.45 -0.16
N HIS A 231 5.76 -8.16 -0.12
CA HIS A 231 5.15 -7.46 -1.25
C HIS A 231 6.08 -7.41 -2.48
N ILE A 232 7.37 -7.19 -2.28
CA ILE A 232 8.37 -7.25 -3.35
C ILE A 232 8.43 -8.65 -3.98
N TRP A 233 8.43 -9.71 -3.17
CA TRP A 233 8.37 -11.08 -3.69
C TRP A 233 7.06 -11.42 -4.37
N TRP A 234 5.96 -10.83 -3.93
CA TRP A 234 4.69 -10.95 -4.65
C TRP A 234 4.80 -10.40 -6.08
N HIS A 235 5.38 -9.24 -6.29
CA HIS A 235 5.66 -8.72 -7.64
C HIS A 235 6.55 -9.66 -8.46
N GLN A 236 7.61 -10.22 -7.86
CA GLN A 236 8.42 -11.22 -8.55
C GLN A 236 7.60 -12.47 -8.95
N SER A 237 6.67 -12.89 -8.07
CA SER A 237 5.77 -14.00 -8.36
C SER A 237 4.83 -13.67 -9.51
N LEU A 238 4.34 -12.42 -9.62
CA LEU A 238 3.52 -11.96 -10.75
C LEU A 238 4.33 -11.97 -12.06
N ILE A 239 5.56 -11.45 -12.06
CA ILE A 239 6.43 -11.49 -13.24
C ILE A 239 6.65 -12.94 -13.72
N LEU A 240 6.86 -13.88 -12.81
CA LEU A 240 6.96 -15.31 -13.15
C LEU A 240 5.64 -15.87 -13.67
N PHE A 241 4.53 -15.48 -13.09
CA PHE A 241 3.18 -15.86 -13.52
C PHE A 241 2.89 -15.40 -14.97
N TYR A 242 3.13 -14.12 -15.29
CA TYR A 242 2.92 -13.59 -16.65
C TYR A 242 3.88 -14.22 -17.68
N ASN A 243 5.03 -14.72 -17.24
CA ASN A 243 5.93 -15.52 -18.06
C ASN A 243 5.56 -17.02 -18.09
N GLN A 244 4.38 -17.40 -17.61
CA GLN A 244 3.85 -18.78 -17.57
C GLN A 244 4.75 -19.77 -16.79
N LYS A 245 5.57 -19.28 -15.87
CA LYS A 245 6.47 -20.08 -15.03
C LYS A 245 5.78 -20.42 -13.70
N PHE A 246 4.58 -21.03 -13.77
CA PHE A 246 3.69 -21.22 -12.63
C PHE A 246 4.33 -22.01 -11.47
N GLU A 247 5.05 -23.10 -11.74
CA GLU A 247 5.73 -23.87 -10.69
C GLU A 247 6.79 -23.05 -9.95
N LYS A 248 7.59 -22.25 -10.69
CA LYS A 248 8.59 -21.37 -10.09
C LYS A 248 7.94 -20.25 -9.28
N SER A 249 6.84 -19.72 -9.78
CA SER A 249 6.03 -18.69 -9.11
C SER A 249 5.43 -19.22 -7.79
N LEU A 250 4.85 -20.42 -7.79
CA LEU A 250 4.36 -21.10 -6.59
C LEU A 250 5.48 -21.41 -5.58
N LYS A 251 6.62 -21.88 -6.04
CA LYS A 251 7.77 -22.14 -5.15
C LYS A 251 8.26 -20.88 -4.48
N LEU A 252 8.28 -19.75 -5.20
CA LEU A 252 8.63 -18.46 -4.62
C LEU A 252 7.59 -18.03 -3.57
N PHE A 253 6.31 -18.17 -3.89
CA PHE A 253 5.20 -17.92 -2.97
C PHE A 253 5.35 -18.76 -1.70
N ASP A 254 5.50 -20.08 -1.80
CA ASP A 254 5.60 -20.98 -0.64
C ASP A 254 6.79 -20.65 0.28
N ASN A 255 7.89 -20.12 -0.28
CA ASN A 255 9.07 -19.74 0.49
C ASN A 255 8.87 -18.46 1.31
N TYR A 256 8.06 -17.53 0.84
CA TYR A 256 8.05 -16.17 1.37
C TYR A 256 6.71 -15.73 1.97
N PHE A 257 5.60 -16.42 1.66
CA PHE A 257 4.28 -16.08 2.18
C PHE A 257 3.86 -16.84 3.43
N SER A 258 4.70 -17.73 3.97
CA SER A 258 4.48 -18.39 5.26
C SER A 258 4.81 -17.41 6.39
N SER A 259 3.91 -16.51 6.74
CA SER A 259 4.07 -15.59 7.88
C SER A 259 3.26 -16.08 9.07
N SER A 260 3.86 -16.01 10.27
CA SER A 260 3.12 -16.20 11.53
C SER A 260 2.38 -14.94 11.98
N GLU A 261 2.62 -13.80 11.34
CA GLU A 261 1.97 -12.53 11.68
C GLU A 261 0.84 -12.25 10.70
N ILE A 262 -0.36 -11.98 11.24
CA ILE A 262 -1.50 -11.53 10.44
C ILE A 262 -1.27 -10.07 10.03
N PHE A 263 -1.13 -9.86 8.71
CA PHE A 263 -0.98 -8.54 8.11
C PHE A 263 -1.86 -8.45 6.85
N TYR A 264 -2.66 -7.39 6.74
CA TYR A 264 -3.67 -7.27 5.68
C TYR A 264 -3.09 -7.38 4.27
N LEU A 265 -1.93 -6.75 4.03
CA LEU A 265 -1.31 -6.76 2.70
C LEU A 265 -0.83 -8.16 2.29
N ASP A 266 -0.40 -8.98 3.26
CA ASP A 266 -0.02 -10.38 3.00
C ASP A 266 -1.23 -11.19 2.57
N PHE A 267 -2.37 -11.03 3.26
CA PHE A 267 -3.64 -11.66 2.86
C PHE A 267 -4.06 -11.22 1.46
N CYS A 268 -4.12 -9.91 1.20
CA CYS A 268 -4.54 -9.37 -0.10
C CYS A 268 -3.64 -9.85 -1.24
N ASN A 269 -2.33 -9.81 -1.06
CA ASN A 269 -1.37 -10.25 -2.07
C ASN A 269 -1.45 -11.76 -2.31
N ALA A 270 -1.55 -12.56 -1.23
CA ALA A 270 -1.67 -14.01 -1.35
C ALA A 270 -2.97 -14.41 -2.05
N CYS A 271 -4.10 -13.88 -1.62
CA CYS A 271 -5.40 -14.10 -2.24
C CYS A 271 -5.37 -13.72 -3.74
N SER A 272 -4.88 -12.52 -4.04
CA SER A 272 -4.74 -12.01 -5.40
C SER A 272 -3.88 -12.92 -6.30
N PHE A 273 -2.76 -13.41 -5.79
CA PHE A 273 -1.86 -14.29 -6.54
C PHE A 273 -2.46 -15.67 -6.78
N LEU A 274 -3.03 -16.27 -5.75
CA LEU A 274 -3.62 -17.61 -5.84
C LEU A 274 -4.85 -17.63 -6.76
N LEU A 275 -5.69 -16.59 -6.74
CA LEU A 275 -6.83 -16.47 -7.65
C LEU A 275 -6.38 -16.36 -9.11
N ARG A 276 -5.31 -15.61 -9.42
CA ARG A 276 -4.74 -15.57 -10.77
C ARG A 276 -4.33 -16.96 -11.26
N LEU A 277 -3.68 -17.74 -10.42
CA LEU A 277 -3.29 -19.12 -10.72
C LEU A 277 -4.51 -20.02 -10.91
N HIS A 278 -5.53 -19.89 -10.04
CA HIS A 278 -6.80 -20.61 -10.17
C HIS A 278 -7.47 -20.34 -11.53
N TYR A 279 -7.52 -19.08 -11.96
CA TYR A 279 -8.07 -18.71 -13.27
C TYR A 279 -7.27 -19.27 -14.47
N LYS A 280 -6.04 -19.74 -14.23
CA LYS A 280 -5.23 -20.47 -15.21
C LYS A 280 -5.30 -22.00 -15.04
N GLY A 281 -6.22 -22.51 -14.22
CA GLY A 281 -6.43 -23.95 -14.01
C GLY A 281 -5.40 -24.59 -13.07
N VAL A 282 -4.60 -23.80 -12.36
CA VAL A 282 -3.64 -24.35 -11.37
C VAL A 282 -4.38 -24.64 -10.08
N ASP A 283 -4.16 -25.83 -9.50
CA ASP A 283 -4.71 -26.17 -8.19
C ASP A 283 -4.01 -25.36 -7.08
N VAL A 284 -4.81 -24.57 -6.38
CA VAL A 284 -4.36 -23.71 -5.28
C VAL A 284 -5.12 -23.95 -3.99
N LYS A 285 -5.97 -24.99 -3.94
CA LYS A 285 -6.91 -25.20 -2.83
C LYS A 285 -6.23 -25.23 -1.47
N GLU A 286 -5.18 -26.04 -1.31
CA GLU A 286 -4.45 -26.15 -0.03
C GLU A 286 -3.86 -24.81 0.43
N ARG A 287 -3.42 -23.95 -0.52
CA ARG A 287 -2.86 -22.63 -0.22
C ARG A 287 -3.93 -21.61 0.12
N MET A 288 -5.07 -21.67 -0.58
CA MET A 288 -6.25 -20.85 -0.24
C MET A 288 -6.79 -21.21 1.15
N ASP A 289 -6.84 -22.49 1.50
CA ASP A 289 -7.28 -22.95 2.84
C ASP A 289 -6.39 -22.37 3.97
N LYS A 290 -5.10 -22.15 3.72
CA LYS A 290 -4.18 -21.50 4.68
C LYS A 290 -4.46 -19.99 4.89
N LEU A 291 -5.23 -19.36 4.01
CA LEU A 291 -5.64 -17.96 4.18
C LEU A 291 -6.89 -17.80 5.05
N LYS A 292 -7.52 -18.91 5.48
CA LYS A 292 -8.76 -18.85 6.25
C LYS A 292 -8.65 -18.00 7.51
N ASP A 293 -7.61 -18.16 8.29
CA ASP A 293 -7.42 -17.42 9.54
C ASP A 293 -7.27 -15.91 9.30
N TYR A 294 -6.63 -15.52 8.17
CA TYR A 294 -6.55 -14.12 7.75
C TYR A 294 -7.92 -13.58 7.34
N ALA A 295 -8.67 -14.32 6.52
CA ALA A 295 -9.99 -13.90 6.08
C ALA A 295 -10.94 -13.75 7.27
N GLU A 296 -10.95 -14.71 8.18
CA GLU A 296 -11.74 -14.66 9.42
C GLU A 296 -11.35 -13.47 10.32
N TYR A 297 -10.06 -13.14 10.39
CA TYR A 297 -9.59 -12.01 11.17
C TYR A 297 -10.03 -10.66 10.60
N PHE A 298 -10.02 -10.48 9.28
CA PHE A 298 -10.34 -9.21 8.64
C PHE A 298 -11.81 -9.02 8.29
N LYS A 299 -12.61 -10.08 8.25
CA LYS A 299 -13.99 -10.09 7.74
C LYS A 299 -14.97 -9.06 8.34
N ASN A 300 -14.68 -8.56 9.54
CA ASN A 300 -15.55 -7.62 10.25
C ASN A 300 -14.88 -6.26 10.48
N GLN A 301 -13.76 -5.97 9.82
CA GLN A 301 -12.99 -4.76 10.13
C GLN A 301 -13.35 -3.57 9.23
N HIS A 302 -13.63 -3.79 7.97
CA HIS A 302 -14.08 -2.78 6.97
C HIS A 302 -13.34 -1.43 7.02
N ILE A 303 -12.00 -1.48 7.19
CA ILE A 303 -11.15 -0.28 7.30
C ILE A 303 -10.87 0.32 5.93
N LEU A 304 -10.71 -0.53 4.92
CA LEU A 304 -10.37 -0.14 3.55
C LEU A 304 -11.17 -0.98 2.54
N PRO A 305 -11.78 -0.36 1.52
CA PRO A 305 -12.36 -1.08 0.39
C PRO A 305 -11.37 -2.03 -0.30
N PHE A 306 -10.07 -1.69 -0.24
CA PHE A 306 -8.97 -2.53 -0.70
C PHE A 306 -8.96 -3.92 -0.05
N ILE A 307 -9.14 -4.01 1.26
CA ILE A 307 -9.17 -5.30 1.97
C ILE A 307 -10.46 -6.04 1.63
N ASP A 308 -11.57 -5.31 1.60
CA ASP A 308 -12.90 -5.88 1.44
C ASP A 308 -13.11 -6.54 0.07
N TYR A 309 -12.60 -5.97 -1.04
CA TYR A 309 -12.75 -6.66 -2.32
C TYR A 309 -11.91 -7.95 -2.40
N HIS A 310 -10.77 -8.04 -1.69
CA HIS A 310 -10.03 -9.30 -1.59
C HIS A 310 -10.79 -10.34 -0.76
N LEU A 311 -11.48 -9.92 0.31
CA LEU A 311 -12.37 -10.80 1.07
C LEU A 311 -13.52 -11.30 0.20
N ILE A 312 -14.17 -10.43 -0.60
CA ILE A 312 -15.22 -10.80 -1.54
C ILE A 312 -14.73 -11.91 -2.47
N PHE A 313 -13.58 -11.70 -3.14
CA PHE A 313 -13.05 -12.69 -4.07
C PHE A 313 -12.58 -13.97 -3.39
N TYR A 314 -12.08 -13.90 -2.18
CA TYR A 314 -11.77 -15.08 -1.37
C TYR A 314 -13.00 -15.94 -1.10
N TYR A 315 -14.11 -15.34 -0.66
CA TYR A 315 -15.34 -16.09 -0.37
C TYR A 315 -16.07 -16.55 -1.64
N LEU A 316 -16.00 -15.79 -2.73
CA LEU A 316 -16.50 -16.23 -4.04
C LEU A 316 -15.78 -17.49 -4.54
N TYR A 317 -14.47 -17.62 -4.29
CA TYR A 317 -13.72 -18.83 -4.62
C TYR A 317 -14.31 -20.09 -3.95
N TYR A 318 -14.80 -19.96 -2.72
CA TYR A 318 -15.45 -21.07 -2.00
C TYR A 318 -16.94 -21.24 -2.33
N ASN A 319 -17.51 -20.37 -3.16
CA ASN A 319 -18.95 -20.34 -3.49
C ASN A 319 -19.85 -20.23 -2.24
N ASP A 320 -19.39 -19.53 -1.21
CA ASP A 320 -20.10 -19.32 0.05
C ASP A 320 -21.06 -18.12 -0.06
N GLN A 321 -22.30 -18.40 -0.56
CA GLN A 321 -23.31 -17.38 -0.82
C GLN A 321 -23.85 -16.75 0.47
N ASP A 322 -24.02 -17.53 1.52
CA ASP A 322 -24.56 -17.05 2.81
C ASP A 322 -23.58 -16.05 3.44
N TYR A 323 -22.30 -16.39 3.42
CA TYR A 323 -21.27 -15.51 3.92
C TYR A 323 -21.14 -14.23 3.08
N PHE A 324 -21.25 -14.35 1.78
CA PHE A 324 -21.17 -13.23 0.85
C PHE A 324 -22.27 -12.21 1.10
N GLN A 325 -23.50 -12.67 1.35
CA GLN A 325 -24.63 -11.77 1.68
C GLN A 325 -24.42 -11.06 3.03
N GLN A 326 -24.00 -11.77 4.05
CA GLN A 326 -23.70 -11.18 5.37
C GLN A 326 -22.55 -10.16 5.29
N LEU A 327 -21.55 -10.42 4.46
CA LEU A 327 -20.42 -9.50 4.24
C LEU A 327 -20.90 -8.19 3.60
N GLU A 328 -21.78 -8.26 2.61
CA GLU A 328 -22.33 -7.10 1.93
C GLU A 328 -23.16 -6.22 2.89
N GLU A 329 -24.02 -6.83 3.69
CA GLU A 329 -24.83 -6.13 4.70
C GLU A 329 -23.96 -5.38 5.72
N ARG A 330 -22.91 -6.05 6.25
CA ARG A 330 -21.98 -5.42 7.18
C ARG A 330 -21.15 -4.30 6.55
N MET A 331 -20.70 -4.46 5.29
CA MET A 331 -20.00 -3.40 4.57
C MET A 331 -20.90 -2.18 4.40
N GLU A 332 -22.16 -2.38 4.00
CA GLU A 332 -23.11 -1.29 3.81
C GLU A 332 -23.29 -0.48 5.10
N GLU A 333 -23.52 -1.13 6.22
CA GLU A 333 -23.64 -0.48 7.53
C GLU A 333 -22.37 0.28 7.93
N ASN A 334 -21.20 -0.34 7.78
CA ASN A 334 -19.93 0.27 8.17
C ASN A 334 -19.54 1.46 7.30
N TYR A 335 -19.79 1.40 5.98
CA TYR A 335 -19.42 2.48 5.07
C TYR A 335 -20.40 3.65 5.05
N LEU A 336 -21.59 3.54 5.63
CA LEU A 336 -22.55 4.65 5.73
C LEU A 336 -21.97 5.88 6.45
N GLU A 337 -21.14 5.67 7.48
CA GLU A 337 -20.54 6.74 8.31
C GLU A 337 -19.01 6.86 8.14
N ASN A 338 -18.44 6.22 7.12
CA ASN A 338 -17.00 6.13 6.91
C ASN A 338 -16.54 7.11 5.81
N SER A 339 -15.28 7.56 5.88
CA SER A 339 -14.67 8.40 4.83
C SER A 339 -14.58 7.73 3.45
N PHE A 340 -14.74 6.41 3.39
CA PHE A 340 -14.81 5.62 2.15
C PHE A 340 -16.24 5.36 1.67
N LYS A 341 -17.23 6.07 2.19
CA LYS A 341 -18.64 5.93 1.76
C LYS A 341 -18.79 6.00 0.24
N GLU A 342 -18.25 7.06 -0.38
CA GLU A 342 -18.33 7.26 -1.82
C GLU A 342 -17.63 6.13 -2.58
N ASN A 343 -16.46 5.67 -2.11
CA ASN A 343 -15.69 4.58 -2.71
C ASN A 343 -16.47 3.26 -2.68
N TYR A 344 -17.13 2.97 -1.57
CA TYR A 344 -17.97 1.78 -1.44
C TYR A 344 -19.21 1.86 -2.34
N PHE A 345 -20.05 2.89 -2.18
CA PHE A 345 -21.33 2.96 -2.88
C PHE A 345 -21.20 3.17 -4.38
N ASN A 346 -20.19 3.93 -4.83
CA ASN A 346 -20.03 4.25 -6.25
C ASN A 346 -19.19 3.21 -7.02
N TYR A 347 -18.37 2.40 -6.33
CA TYR A 347 -17.47 1.47 -7.01
C TYR A 347 -17.59 0.04 -6.49
N LEU A 348 -17.44 -0.24 -5.19
CA LEU A 348 -17.40 -1.61 -4.69
C LEU A 348 -18.78 -2.28 -4.72
N LYS A 349 -19.83 -1.60 -4.23
CA LYS A 349 -21.20 -2.13 -4.23
C LYS A 349 -21.71 -2.48 -5.64
N PRO A 350 -21.54 -1.64 -6.69
CA PRO A 350 -21.87 -2.01 -8.06
C PRO A 350 -21.12 -3.23 -8.59
N ILE A 351 -19.84 -3.41 -8.24
CA ILE A 351 -19.04 -4.58 -8.60
C ILE A 351 -19.65 -5.83 -7.96
N ILE A 352 -19.96 -5.78 -6.67
CA ILE A 352 -20.62 -6.87 -5.92
C ILE A 352 -21.94 -7.23 -6.58
N HIS A 353 -22.78 -6.22 -6.88
CA HIS A 353 -24.06 -6.41 -7.54
C HIS A 353 -23.91 -7.08 -8.91
N SER A 354 -23.02 -6.58 -9.76
CA SER A 354 -22.74 -7.16 -11.07
C SER A 354 -22.30 -8.63 -10.97
N MET A 355 -21.50 -8.99 -9.97
CA MET A 355 -21.07 -10.37 -9.76
C MET A 355 -22.22 -11.29 -9.30
N LYS A 356 -23.18 -10.79 -8.53
CA LYS A 356 -24.35 -11.55 -8.07
C LYS A 356 -25.40 -11.76 -9.15
N THR A 357 -25.73 -10.68 -9.86
CA THR A 357 -26.86 -10.64 -10.80
C THR A 357 -26.45 -10.90 -12.24
N ASN A 358 -25.16 -10.84 -12.54
CA ASN A 358 -24.61 -10.77 -13.88
C ASN A 358 -25.09 -9.54 -14.69
N GLU A 359 -25.59 -8.48 -14.03
CA GLU A 359 -25.94 -7.23 -14.70
C GLU A 359 -24.69 -6.50 -15.20
N LEU A 360 -24.88 -5.67 -16.23
CA LEU A 360 -23.79 -4.90 -16.82
C LEU A 360 -23.24 -3.89 -15.83
N LEU A 361 -21.91 -3.90 -15.65
CA LEU A 361 -21.22 -2.88 -14.88
C LEU A 361 -21.19 -1.56 -15.65
N ASN A 362 -21.39 -0.44 -14.96
CA ASN A 362 -21.34 0.88 -15.57
C ASN A 362 -19.96 1.16 -16.18
N GLU A 363 -19.94 1.64 -17.43
CA GLU A 363 -18.71 1.91 -18.19
C GLU A 363 -17.75 2.88 -17.46
N ASN A 364 -18.28 3.89 -16.76
CA ASN A 364 -17.45 4.82 -15.99
C ASN A 364 -16.71 4.14 -14.83
N ILE A 365 -17.30 3.10 -14.24
CA ILE A 365 -16.63 2.30 -13.20
C ILE A 365 -15.46 1.53 -13.81
N ILE A 366 -15.67 0.91 -14.99
CA ILE A 366 -14.62 0.19 -15.72
C ILE A 366 -13.50 1.16 -16.12
N LYS A 367 -13.84 2.30 -16.74
CA LYS A 367 -12.87 3.35 -17.13
C LYS A 367 -12.13 3.98 -15.97
N SER A 368 -12.67 3.93 -14.76
CA SER A 368 -11.94 4.35 -13.57
C SER A 368 -10.77 3.44 -13.21
N GLN A 369 -10.67 2.25 -13.85
CA GLN A 369 -9.69 1.21 -13.55
C GLN A 369 -9.70 0.80 -12.07
N PHE A 370 -10.87 0.95 -11.43
CA PHE A 370 -11.11 0.63 -10.02
C PHE A 370 -10.18 1.35 -9.04
N LYS A 371 -9.47 2.41 -9.47
CA LYS A 371 -8.45 3.10 -8.65
C LYS A 371 -8.99 3.63 -7.31
N TYR A 372 -10.26 4.01 -7.25
CA TYR A 372 -10.90 4.48 -6.02
C TYR A 372 -11.17 3.39 -4.98
N LEU A 373 -10.90 2.11 -5.29
CA LEU A 373 -10.89 1.02 -4.31
C LEU A 373 -9.54 0.84 -3.61
N GLY A 374 -8.52 1.59 -4.06
CA GLY A 374 -7.18 1.60 -3.48
C GLY A 374 -6.26 0.50 -4.02
N GLY A 375 -5.01 0.61 -3.63
CA GLY A 375 -3.94 -0.26 -4.12
C GLY A 375 -3.35 0.19 -5.45
N SER A 376 -2.28 -0.49 -5.89
CA SER A 376 -1.67 -0.30 -7.21
C SER A 376 -2.51 -0.94 -8.31
N PHE A 377 -2.22 -0.59 -9.58
CA PHE A 377 -2.87 -1.27 -10.70
C PHE A 377 -2.64 -2.78 -10.67
N ALA A 378 -1.41 -3.23 -10.39
CA ALA A 378 -1.10 -4.64 -10.25
C ALA A 378 -1.98 -5.37 -9.21
N GLN A 379 -2.43 -4.67 -8.17
CA GLN A 379 -3.36 -5.22 -7.18
C GLN A 379 -4.81 -5.18 -7.67
N ARG A 380 -5.25 -4.08 -8.27
CA ARG A 380 -6.62 -3.90 -8.82
C ARG A 380 -6.89 -4.76 -10.06
N GLU A 381 -5.86 -5.20 -10.75
CA GLU A 381 -5.95 -6.15 -11.86
C GLU A 381 -6.76 -7.41 -11.51
N LEU A 382 -6.72 -7.84 -10.25
CA LEU A 382 -7.55 -8.94 -9.76
C LEU A 382 -9.05 -8.68 -10.02
N ILE A 383 -9.52 -7.43 -9.91
CA ILE A 383 -10.92 -7.07 -10.14
C ILE A 383 -11.27 -7.32 -11.60
N PHE A 384 -10.43 -6.86 -12.54
CA PHE A 384 -10.63 -7.14 -13.97
C PHE A 384 -10.71 -8.64 -14.26
N LEU A 385 -9.71 -9.39 -13.76
CA LEU A 385 -9.67 -10.84 -13.99
C LEU A 385 -10.88 -11.55 -13.40
N SER A 386 -11.28 -11.20 -12.19
CA SER A 386 -12.44 -11.81 -11.52
C SER A 386 -13.76 -11.47 -12.23
N LEU A 387 -13.94 -10.24 -12.69
CA LEU A 387 -15.12 -9.84 -13.44
C LEU A 387 -15.18 -10.54 -14.81
N ILE A 388 -14.05 -10.60 -15.53
CA ILE A 388 -13.97 -11.27 -16.85
C ILE A 388 -14.31 -12.77 -16.73
N GLN A 389 -13.83 -13.43 -15.67
CA GLN A 389 -14.10 -14.87 -15.45
C GLN A 389 -15.55 -15.14 -15.05
N ASN A 390 -16.20 -14.23 -14.33
CA ASN A 390 -17.54 -14.45 -13.80
C ASN A 390 -18.66 -13.85 -14.63
N THR A 391 -18.38 -12.93 -15.58
CA THR A 391 -19.43 -12.32 -16.41
C THR A 391 -19.90 -13.25 -17.52
N LYS A 392 -21.21 -13.33 -17.70
CA LYS A 392 -21.86 -14.07 -18.77
C LYS A 392 -22.18 -13.20 -20.00
N TYR A 393 -22.03 -11.88 -19.89
CA TYR A 393 -22.32 -10.94 -20.97
C TYR A 393 -21.08 -10.61 -21.78
N GLU A 394 -21.05 -10.99 -23.05
CA GLU A 394 -19.92 -10.76 -23.95
C GLU A 394 -19.57 -9.28 -24.11
N LYS A 395 -20.57 -8.38 -24.11
CA LYS A 395 -20.33 -6.93 -24.15
C LYS A 395 -19.53 -6.47 -22.91
N ASN A 396 -19.96 -6.85 -21.71
CA ASN A 396 -19.29 -6.48 -20.46
C ASN A 396 -17.85 -7.04 -20.42
N LYS A 397 -17.69 -8.26 -20.90
CA LYS A 397 -16.37 -8.90 -21.04
C LYS A 397 -15.47 -8.16 -22.01
N SER A 398 -16.00 -7.76 -23.17
CA SER A 398 -15.28 -6.99 -24.19
C SER A 398 -14.82 -5.62 -23.67
N ASP A 399 -15.70 -4.90 -22.95
CA ASP A 399 -15.40 -3.58 -22.38
C ASP A 399 -14.30 -3.70 -21.32
N LEU A 400 -14.39 -4.70 -20.44
CA LEU A 400 -13.36 -4.99 -19.43
C LEU A 400 -11.99 -5.33 -20.05
N ILE A 401 -11.99 -6.16 -21.10
CA ILE A 401 -10.75 -6.54 -21.80
C ILE A 401 -10.15 -5.33 -22.52
N SER A 402 -10.97 -4.49 -23.15
CA SER A 402 -10.52 -3.28 -23.84
C SER A 402 -9.82 -2.33 -22.88
N GLU A 403 -10.48 -1.97 -21.77
CA GLU A 403 -9.92 -1.05 -20.77
C GLU A 403 -8.66 -1.60 -20.11
N TYR A 404 -8.62 -2.90 -19.85
CA TYR A 404 -7.43 -3.56 -19.34
C TYR A 404 -6.26 -3.45 -20.32
N ASN A 405 -6.49 -3.72 -21.60
CA ASN A 405 -5.46 -3.68 -22.64
C ASN A 405 -4.96 -2.25 -22.91
N ASP A 406 -5.82 -1.24 -22.75
CA ASP A 406 -5.45 0.18 -22.90
C ASP A 406 -4.47 0.62 -21.80
N TYR A 407 -4.57 0.04 -20.62
CA TYR A 407 -3.62 0.32 -19.52
C TYR A 407 -2.32 -0.49 -19.68
N LYS A 408 -2.42 -1.79 -19.91
CA LYS A 408 -1.26 -2.66 -20.08
C LYS A 408 -0.94 -2.87 -21.55
N SER A 409 -0.17 -1.96 -22.15
CA SER A 409 0.22 -2.01 -23.56
C SER A 409 1.01 -3.27 -23.97
N VAL A 410 1.56 -4.02 -23.02
CA VAL A 410 2.44 -5.18 -23.27
C VAL A 410 1.93 -6.48 -22.66
N SER A 411 1.17 -6.47 -21.59
CA SER A 411 0.62 -7.70 -21.02
C SER A 411 -0.74 -8.01 -21.64
N LYS A 412 -0.73 -8.82 -22.69
CA LYS A 412 -1.97 -9.41 -23.19
C LYS A 412 -2.63 -10.22 -22.08
N LEU A 413 -3.87 -9.89 -21.73
CA LEU A 413 -4.73 -10.80 -21.00
C LEU A 413 -4.77 -12.11 -21.80
N TYR A 414 -4.08 -13.12 -21.33
CA TYR A 414 -4.30 -14.47 -21.80
C TYR A 414 -5.59 -14.97 -21.14
N VAL A 415 -6.72 -14.60 -21.72
CA VAL A 415 -8.02 -15.17 -21.37
C VAL A 415 -8.17 -16.54 -22.01
#